data_20917aee554fb8ee63b121e9b4b15d96
#
_entry.id   20917aee554fb8ee63b121e9b4b15d96
#
_cell.length_a   1.000
_cell.length_b   1.000
_cell.length_c   1.000
_cell.angle_alpha   90.00
_cell.angle_beta   90.00
_cell.angle_gamma   90.00
#
_symmetry.space_group_name_H-M   'P 1'
#
loop_
_entity.id
_entity.type
_entity.pdbx_description
1 polymer ?
#
loop_
_entity_poly.entity_id
_entity_poly.type
_entity_poly.pdbx_seq_one_letter_code
_entity_poly.pdbx_strand_id
1 'polypeptide(L)'
;PNPFNPETNIQFEIPSALDVRINIYNALGQKVRSLLNESRGAGVHTVKWDGRDANGSRVASGMYIYSMTAGSITLTKRMTLLK
;
A
#
# COMPACT_ATOMS: atom_id res chain seq x y z
N PRO A 1 13.39 11.50 7.02
CA PRO A 1 11.96 11.79 7.05
C PRO A 1 11.52 12.41 8.38
N ASN A 2 10.48 13.15 8.29
CA ASN A 2 9.90 13.81 9.46
C ASN A 2 9.16 12.77 10.31
N PRO A 3 9.50 12.63 11.61
CA PRO A 3 8.82 11.66 12.46
C PRO A 3 7.33 11.97 12.66
N PHE A 4 6.89 13.20 12.41
CA PHE A 4 5.50 13.58 12.52
C PHE A 4 4.73 13.43 11.21
N ASN A 5 5.37 12.89 10.21
CA ASN A 5 4.78 12.70 8.89
C ASN A 5 5.13 11.30 8.38
N PRO A 6 4.60 10.26 9.05
CA PRO A 6 4.94 8.89 8.70
C PRO A 6 4.46 8.55 7.30
N GLU A 7 5.31 7.85 6.59
CA GLU A 7 4.98 7.34 5.28
C GLU A 7 5.77 6.06 5.03
N THR A 8 5.31 5.24 4.13
CA THR A 8 6.03 4.05 3.74
C THR A 8 5.97 3.88 2.23
N ASN A 9 7.05 3.35 1.66
CA ASN A 9 7.14 3.08 0.24
C ASN A 9 6.90 1.60 -0.02
N ILE A 10 6.05 1.32 -0.99
CA ILE A 10 5.78 -0.04 -1.45
C ILE A 10 6.39 -0.14 -2.83
N GLN A 11 7.41 -0.98 -2.96
CA GLN A 11 8.08 -1.21 -4.23
C GLN A 11 7.70 -2.59 -4.76
N PHE A 12 7.39 -2.66 -6.05
CA PHE A 12 7.05 -3.92 -6.69
C PHE A 12 7.52 -3.92 -8.13
N GLU A 13 7.64 -5.13 -8.68
CA GLU A 13 8.04 -5.32 -10.07
C GLU A 13 7.03 -6.22 -10.76
N ILE A 14 6.64 -5.84 -11.98
CA ILE A 14 5.73 -6.65 -12.80
C ILE A 14 6.37 -6.94 -14.16
N PRO A 15 6.14 -8.16 -14.69
CA PRO A 15 6.82 -8.59 -15.92
C PRO A 15 6.22 -8.04 -17.20
N SER A 16 4.99 -7.55 -17.14
CA SER A 16 4.29 -7.02 -18.30
C SER A 16 3.29 -5.97 -17.84
N ALA A 17 2.67 -5.26 -18.77
CA ALA A 17 1.63 -4.30 -18.43
C ALA A 17 0.43 -5.03 -17.83
N LEU A 18 0.04 -4.65 -16.62
CA LEU A 18 -1.03 -5.31 -15.85
C LEU A 18 -1.83 -4.26 -15.09
N ASP A 19 -3.08 -4.62 -14.79
CA ASP A 19 -3.86 -3.85 -13.82
C ASP A 19 -3.35 -4.18 -12.43
N VAL A 20 -3.01 -3.15 -11.66
CA VAL A 20 -2.44 -3.30 -10.33
C VAL A 20 -3.38 -2.67 -9.31
N ARG A 21 -3.65 -3.41 -8.24
CA ARG A 21 -4.46 -2.94 -7.13
C ARG A 21 -3.70 -3.16 -5.84
N ILE A 22 -3.60 -2.11 -5.03
CA ILE A 22 -2.97 -2.18 -3.70
C ILE A 22 -3.97 -1.65 -2.69
N ASN A 23 -4.31 -2.48 -1.71
CA ASN A 23 -5.19 -2.12 -0.61
C ASN A 23 -4.45 -2.24 0.72
N ILE A 24 -4.72 -1.32 1.62
CA ILE A 24 -4.15 -1.28 2.96
C ILE A 24 -5.22 -1.72 3.95
N TYR A 25 -4.84 -2.59 4.89
CA TYR A 25 -5.71 -3.10 5.95
C TYR A 25 -5.05 -2.89 7.30
N ASN A 26 -5.87 -2.71 8.34
CA ASN A 26 -5.35 -2.69 9.72
C ASN A 26 -5.20 -4.12 10.25
N ALA A 27 -4.75 -4.24 11.50
CA ALA A 27 -4.49 -5.53 12.12
C ALA A 27 -5.75 -6.37 12.29
N LEU A 28 -6.93 -5.74 12.28
CA LEU A 28 -8.21 -6.45 12.37
C LEU A 28 -8.73 -6.90 11.01
N GLY A 29 -7.99 -6.59 9.93
CA GLY A 29 -8.40 -6.95 8.58
C GLY A 29 -9.39 -5.98 7.95
N GLN A 30 -9.63 -4.83 8.58
CA GLN A 30 -10.50 -3.81 8.03
C GLN A 30 -9.75 -3.00 6.98
N LYS A 31 -10.38 -2.73 5.86
CA LYS A 31 -9.78 -1.94 4.80
C LYS A 31 -9.65 -0.48 5.24
N VAL A 32 -8.43 0.03 5.15
CA VAL A 32 -8.09 1.38 5.55
C VAL A 32 -8.05 2.29 4.33
N ARG A 33 -7.50 1.79 3.22
CA ARG A 33 -7.33 2.61 2.02
C ARG A 33 -7.13 1.76 0.78
N SER A 34 -7.71 2.22 -0.33
CA SER A 34 -7.31 1.77 -1.67
C SER A 34 -6.19 2.69 -2.13
N LEU A 35 -4.97 2.18 -2.12
CA LEU A 35 -3.80 3.01 -2.40
C LEU A 35 -3.54 3.16 -3.89
N LEU A 36 -3.79 2.11 -4.65
CA LEU A 36 -3.57 2.08 -6.09
C LEU A 36 -4.62 1.19 -6.74
N ASN A 37 -5.13 1.62 -7.88
CA ASN A 37 -6.04 0.82 -8.70
C ASN A 37 -5.98 1.34 -10.13
N GLU A 38 -4.93 0.93 -10.85
CA GLU A 38 -4.72 1.38 -12.23
C GLU A 38 -3.78 0.45 -12.97
N SER A 39 -3.73 0.61 -14.27
CA SER A 39 -2.77 -0.10 -15.13
C SER A 39 -1.38 0.47 -14.96
N ARG A 40 -0.39 -0.41 -14.91
CA ARG A 40 1.03 -0.06 -14.86
C ARG A 40 1.78 -0.85 -15.91
N GLY A 41 2.82 -0.24 -16.47
CA GLY A 41 3.69 -0.91 -17.43
C GLY A 41 4.64 -1.89 -16.76
N ALA A 42 5.28 -2.74 -17.55
CA ALA A 42 6.31 -3.64 -17.06
C ALA A 42 7.43 -2.85 -16.37
N GLY A 43 8.02 -3.44 -15.35
CA GLY A 43 9.15 -2.85 -14.64
C GLY A 43 8.93 -2.66 -13.16
N VAL A 44 9.78 -1.84 -12.55
CA VAL A 44 9.77 -1.55 -11.13
C VAL A 44 8.98 -0.28 -10.86
N HIS A 45 8.11 -0.35 -9.86
CA HIS A 45 7.26 0.77 -9.46
C HIS A 45 7.36 0.99 -7.96
N THR A 46 7.22 2.24 -7.54
CA THR A 46 7.17 2.60 -6.12
C THR A 46 5.91 3.41 -5.87
N VAL A 47 5.13 3.00 -4.87
CA VAL A 47 3.92 3.68 -4.44
C VAL A 47 4.10 4.05 -2.97
N LYS A 48 3.79 5.29 -2.64
CA LYS A 48 3.95 5.80 -1.29
C LYS A 48 2.60 5.82 -0.59
N TRP A 49 2.57 5.31 0.66
CA TRP A 49 1.42 5.49 1.53
C TRP A 49 1.77 6.53 2.58
N ASP A 50 0.93 7.52 2.71
CA ASP A 50 1.14 8.66 3.61
C ASP A 50 0.56 8.45 5.01
N GLY A 51 0.10 7.22 5.32
CA GLY A 51 -0.46 6.90 6.63
C GLY A 51 -1.86 7.46 6.86
N ARG A 52 -2.60 7.72 5.78
CA ARG A 52 -3.96 8.25 5.87
C ARG A 52 -4.96 7.22 5.36
N ASP A 53 -6.16 7.26 5.94
CA ASP A 53 -7.26 6.43 5.49
C ASP A 53 -7.97 7.09 4.29
N ALA A 54 -9.07 6.48 3.84
CA ALA A 54 -9.81 6.95 2.67
C ALA A 54 -10.41 8.34 2.87
N ASN A 55 -10.60 8.76 4.11
CA ASN A 55 -11.14 10.08 4.45
C ASN A 55 -10.06 11.14 4.63
N GLY A 56 -8.81 10.77 4.46
CA GLY A 56 -7.69 11.69 4.64
C GLY A 56 -7.23 11.86 6.07
N SER A 57 -7.77 11.07 7.00
CA SER A 57 -7.39 11.12 8.41
C SER A 57 -6.19 10.23 8.66
N ARG A 58 -5.26 10.71 9.50
CA ARG A 58 -4.10 9.90 9.89
C ARG A 58 -4.55 8.71 10.73
N VAL A 59 -4.00 7.55 10.41
CA VAL A 59 -4.29 6.33 11.17
C VAL A 59 -3.31 6.18 12.33
N ALA A 60 -3.67 5.33 13.29
CA ALA A 60 -2.84 5.09 14.47
C ALA A 60 -1.54 4.38 14.10
N SER A 61 -0.51 4.59 14.91
CA SER A 61 0.69 3.76 14.84
C SER A 61 0.33 2.30 15.07
N GLY A 62 1.01 1.40 14.39
CA GLY A 62 0.75 -0.01 14.55
C GLY A 62 1.07 -0.82 13.32
N MET A 63 0.58 -2.05 13.32
CA MET A 63 0.78 -2.99 12.23
C MET A 63 -0.33 -2.83 11.21
N TYR A 64 0.07 -2.79 9.95
CA TYR A 64 -0.82 -2.78 8.80
C TYR A 64 -0.40 -3.85 7.82
N ILE A 65 -1.31 -4.22 6.97
CA ILE A 65 -1.08 -5.21 5.92
C ILE A 65 -1.46 -4.56 4.61
N TYR A 66 -0.64 -4.75 3.58
CA TYR A 66 -1.08 -4.41 2.25
C TYR A 66 -1.20 -5.66 1.39
N SER A 67 -2.19 -5.63 0.52
CA SER A 67 -2.41 -6.67 -0.47
C SER A 67 -2.27 -6.05 -1.85
N MET A 68 -1.41 -6.63 -2.67
CA MET A 68 -1.25 -6.22 -4.06
C MET A 68 -1.73 -7.34 -4.98
N THR A 69 -2.56 -6.97 -5.95
CA THR A 69 -2.99 -7.88 -7.01
C THR A 69 -2.55 -7.29 -8.33
N ALA A 70 -1.85 -8.08 -9.14
CA ALA A 70 -1.39 -7.71 -10.47
C ALA A 70 -1.63 -8.90 -11.40
N GLY A 71 -2.63 -8.80 -12.27
CA GLY A 71 -3.06 -9.93 -13.07
C GLY A 71 -3.50 -11.08 -12.17
N SER A 72 -2.89 -12.23 -12.33
CA SER A 72 -3.19 -13.42 -11.50
C SER A 72 -2.32 -13.49 -10.24
N ILE A 73 -1.43 -12.54 -10.04
CA ILE A 73 -0.49 -12.54 -8.91
C ILE A 73 -1.11 -11.80 -7.74
N THR A 74 -1.09 -12.41 -6.55
CA THR A 74 -1.50 -11.75 -5.31
C THR A 74 -0.35 -11.84 -4.32
N LEU A 75 0.01 -10.71 -3.74
CA LEU A 75 1.07 -10.59 -2.76
C LEU A 75 0.54 -9.86 -1.53
N THR A 76 0.81 -10.40 -0.35
CA THR A 76 0.39 -9.79 0.91
C THR A 76 1.60 -9.62 1.80
N LYS A 77 1.77 -8.42 2.34
CA LYS A 77 2.90 -8.12 3.23
C LYS A 77 2.47 -7.31 4.43
N ARG A 78 3.21 -7.50 5.51
CA ARG A 78 3.06 -6.73 6.75
C ARG A 78 3.97 -5.52 6.72
N MET A 79 3.51 -4.45 7.37
CA MET A 79 4.33 -3.27 7.58
C MET A 79 3.97 -2.64 8.93
N THR A 80 4.90 -1.88 9.48
CA THR A 80 4.69 -1.15 10.73
C THR A 80 4.74 0.33 10.45
N LEU A 81 3.73 1.04 10.92
CA LEU A 81 3.66 2.49 10.82
C LEU A 81 3.94 3.09 12.18
N LEU A 82 4.97 3.92 12.26
CA LEU A 82 5.35 4.62 13.48
C LEU A 82 5.21 6.12 13.26
N LYS A 83 4.56 6.76 14.20
CA LYS A 83 4.44 8.21 14.20
C LYS A 83 5.54 8.85 14.99
#